data_53bcce029fc7039523eb3f5b81525e5a
#
_entry.id   53bcce029fc7039523eb3f5b81525e5a
#
_cell.length_a   1.000
_cell.length_b   1.000
_cell.length_c   1.000
_cell.angle_alpha   90.00
_cell.angle_beta   90.00
_cell.angle_gamma   90.00
#
_symmetry.space_group_name_H-M   'P 1'
#
loop_
_entity.id
_entity.type
_entity.pdbx_description
1 polymer ?
#
loop_
_entity_poly.entity_id
_entity_poly.type
_entity_poly.pdbx_seq_one_letter_code
_entity_poly.pdbx_strand_id
1 'polypeptide(L)'
;YKIAEGQHEHWHGVGPFNIADGVFIKKEGPKVATAVFADALIDLANKYENIVGVTAAMPSGTGINKLMEKFPDRFWDVAIAEQHAITSMAAMAKEGFKPYITIYSTFLQRGFDQIIHDVCLMNLPVVFAMDRAGMVGNDGETHQGVFDISFLRFIPNMVLFAPRDNETLIQGLEFAYTLTSPSAIRYPRGAFQELTYTSTQFEL
;
A
#
# COMPACT_ATOMS: atom_id res chain seq x y z
N TYR A 1 27.32 12.13 -8.06
CA TYR A 1 27.15 13.59 -7.81
C TYR A 1 27.07 13.82 -6.32
N LYS A 2 27.82 14.82 -5.78
CA LYS A 2 27.86 15.13 -4.33
C LYS A 2 26.47 15.35 -3.72
N ILE A 3 25.56 15.95 -4.46
CA ILE A 3 24.17 16.21 -4.03
C ILE A 3 23.36 14.93 -3.80
N ALA A 4 23.73 13.82 -4.42
CA ALA A 4 23.03 12.53 -4.31
C ALA A 4 23.69 11.56 -3.32
N GLU A 5 24.89 11.91 -2.82
CA GLU A 5 25.63 11.03 -1.89
C GLU A 5 24.87 10.87 -0.55
N GLY A 6 24.60 9.62 -0.16
CA GLY A 6 23.88 9.30 1.07
C GLY A 6 22.35 9.50 1.00
N GLN A 7 21.81 9.90 -0.17
CA GLN A 7 20.38 10.14 -0.36
C GLN A 7 19.81 9.27 -1.50
N HIS A 8 20.10 7.97 -1.45
CA HIS A 8 19.80 7.05 -2.55
C HIS A 8 18.32 6.97 -2.90
N GLU A 9 17.45 6.93 -1.91
CA GLU A 9 16.00 6.87 -2.14
C GLU A 9 15.46 8.17 -2.75
N HIS A 10 15.91 9.33 -2.26
CA HIS A 10 15.52 10.64 -2.77
C HIS A 10 15.89 10.84 -4.25
N TRP A 11 17.05 10.31 -4.67
CA TRP A 11 17.56 10.44 -6.03
C TRP A 11 17.26 9.24 -6.95
N HIS A 12 16.49 8.27 -6.46
CA HIS A 12 16.03 7.14 -7.25
C HIS A 12 14.76 7.52 -8.03
N GLY A 13 14.83 7.56 -9.35
CA GLY A 13 13.68 7.88 -10.19
C GLY A 13 13.16 9.32 -10.07
N VAL A 14 14.07 10.29 -10.20
CA VAL A 14 13.78 11.71 -9.97
C VAL A 14 12.90 12.36 -11.04
N GLY A 15 12.00 13.26 -10.61
CA GLY A 15 11.33 14.22 -11.48
C GLY A 15 12.19 15.44 -11.80
N PRO A 16 11.63 16.47 -12.47
CA PRO A 16 12.34 17.72 -12.70
C PRO A 16 12.79 18.39 -11.40
N PHE A 17 14.03 18.87 -11.36
CA PHE A 17 14.60 19.57 -10.21
C PHE A 17 15.46 20.75 -10.65
N ASN A 18 15.70 21.69 -9.74
CA ASN A 18 16.60 22.80 -9.95
C ASN A 18 18.06 22.32 -9.82
N ILE A 19 18.86 22.49 -10.87
CA ILE A 19 20.24 21.99 -10.93
C ILE A 19 21.14 22.69 -9.89
N ALA A 20 20.83 23.94 -9.50
CA ALA A 20 21.67 24.70 -8.59
C ALA A 20 21.63 24.20 -7.13
N ASP A 21 20.47 23.74 -6.66
CA ASP A 21 20.22 23.37 -5.27
C ASP A 21 19.65 21.96 -5.09
N GLY A 22 19.27 21.28 -6.19
CA GLY A 22 18.67 19.95 -6.16
C GLY A 22 17.22 19.90 -5.69
N VAL A 23 16.57 21.04 -5.53
CA VAL A 23 15.19 21.10 -5.08
C VAL A 23 14.23 20.64 -6.18
N PHE A 24 13.37 19.65 -5.88
CA PHE A 24 12.39 19.16 -6.84
C PHE A 24 11.32 20.20 -7.15
N ILE A 25 11.03 20.35 -8.44
CA ILE A 25 9.93 21.18 -8.92
C ILE A 25 8.61 20.45 -8.66
N LYS A 26 7.87 20.90 -7.63
CA LYS A 26 6.55 20.35 -7.32
C LYS A 26 5.58 20.70 -8.44
N LYS A 27 4.90 19.69 -8.98
CA LYS A 27 3.75 19.92 -9.85
C LYS A 27 2.53 20.12 -8.96
N GLU A 28 1.79 21.20 -9.17
CA GLU A 28 0.46 21.36 -8.60
C GLU A 28 -0.50 20.37 -9.26
N GLY A 29 -1.37 19.78 -8.47
CA GLY A 29 -2.35 18.79 -8.93
C GLY A 29 -3.14 18.16 -7.78
N PRO A 30 -4.13 17.37 -8.08
CA PRO A 30 -4.91 16.66 -7.08
C PRO A 30 -4.01 15.68 -6.29
N LYS A 31 -4.40 15.43 -5.04
CA LYS A 31 -3.67 14.52 -4.15
C LYS A 31 -3.66 13.11 -4.73
N VAL A 32 -2.49 12.53 -4.83
CA VAL A 32 -2.32 11.16 -5.35
C VAL A 32 -2.84 10.11 -4.37
N ALA A 33 -3.34 8.99 -4.88
CA ALA A 33 -3.93 7.92 -4.06
C ALA A 33 -2.99 7.41 -2.96
N THR A 34 -1.69 7.27 -3.25
CA THR A 34 -0.65 6.92 -2.25
C THR A 34 -0.65 7.88 -1.05
N ALA A 35 -0.78 9.19 -1.31
CA ALA A 35 -0.80 10.18 -0.23
C ALA A 35 -2.11 10.15 0.56
N VAL A 36 -3.24 9.88 -0.10
CA VAL A 36 -4.53 9.68 0.58
C VAL A 36 -4.48 8.44 1.47
N PHE A 37 -3.96 7.33 0.95
CA PHE A 37 -3.75 6.09 1.68
C PHE A 37 -2.88 6.31 2.93
N ALA A 38 -1.71 6.93 2.77
CA ALA A 38 -0.78 7.13 3.87
C ALA A 38 -1.39 7.98 5.00
N ASP A 39 -2.09 9.07 4.64
CA ASP A 39 -2.71 9.93 5.63
C ASP A 39 -3.88 9.21 6.34
N ALA A 40 -4.71 8.47 5.60
CA ALA A 40 -5.80 7.67 6.19
C ALA A 40 -5.27 6.56 7.11
N LEU A 41 -4.19 5.88 6.73
CA LEU A 41 -3.58 4.86 7.58
C LEU A 41 -2.92 5.46 8.83
N ILE A 42 -2.35 6.68 8.73
CA ILE A 42 -1.86 7.43 9.90
C ILE A 42 -3.01 7.71 10.88
N ASP A 43 -4.17 8.15 10.37
CA ASP A 43 -5.34 8.44 11.20
C ASP A 43 -5.87 7.18 11.88
N LEU A 44 -5.94 6.07 11.17
CA LEU A 44 -6.30 4.76 11.74
C LEU A 44 -5.28 4.31 12.79
N ALA A 45 -3.96 4.44 12.53
CA ALA A 45 -2.91 4.04 13.46
C ALA A 45 -2.83 4.93 14.71
N ASN A 46 -3.28 6.19 14.64
CA ASN A 46 -3.49 7.03 15.81
C ASN A 46 -4.66 6.55 16.67
N LYS A 47 -5.71 6.03 16.04
CA LYS A 47 -6.93 5.57 16.70
C LYS A 47 -6.79 4.16 17.29
N TYR A 48 -6.00 3.30 16.62
CA TYR A 48 -5.88 1.89 16.95
C TYR A 48 -4.41 1.48 17.10
N GLU A 49 -4.00 1.15 18.32
CA GLU A 49 -2.61 0.81 18.65
C GLU A 49 -2.15 -0.54 18.08
N ASN A 50 -3.10 -1.45 17.79
CA ASN A 50 -2.80 -2.75 17.23
C ASN A 50 -2.53 -2.74 15.71
N ILE A 51 -2.65 -1.59 15.03
CA ILE A 51 -2.28 -1.48 13.63
C ILE A 51 -0.75 -1.48 13.51
N VAL A 52 -0.26 -2.41 12.71
CA VAL A 52 1.15 -2.52 12.31
C VAL A 52 1.24 -2.60 10.79
N GLY A 53 2.42 -2.37 10.22
CA GLY A 53 2.52 -2.45 8.77
C GLY A 53 3.94 -2.66 8.26
N VAL A 54 4.02 -3.11 7.03
CA VAL A 54 5.27 -3.45 6.36
C VAL A 54 5.24 -3.07 4.89
N THR A 55 6.41 -2.72 4.37
CA THR A 55 6.67 -2.66 2.93
C THR A 55 7.92 -3.47 2.59
N ALA A 56 8.19 -3.67 1.30
CA ALA A 56 9.34 -4.41 0.82
C ALA A 56 10.15 -3.56 -0.17
N ALA A 57 11.09 -2.75 0.35
CA ALA A 57 11.92 -1.80 -0.38
C ALA A 57 11.15 -0.70 -1.15
N MET A 58 9.95 -0.34 -0.70
CA MET A 58 9.09 0.66 -1.35
C MET A 58 8.55 1.74 -0.37
N PRO A 59 9.34 2.22 0.62
CA PRO A 59 8.77 3.05 1.70
C PRO A 59 8.18 4.37 1.19
N SER A 60 8.91 5.15 0.39
CA SER A 60 8.39 6.42 -0.16
C SER A 60 7.34 6.18 -1.24
N GLY A 61 7.52 5.16 -2.07
CA GLY A 61 6.62 4.83 -3.16
C GLY A 61 5.23 4.37 -2.71
N THR A 62 5.11 3.80 -1.52
CA THR A 62 3.84 3.39 -0.90
C THR A 62 3.35 4.37 0.17
N GLY A 63 4.17 5.38 0.53
CA GLY A 63 3.87 6.33 1.59
C GLY A 63 4.08 5.80 3.02
N ILE A 64 4.55 4.56 3.16
CA ILE A 64 4.84 3.94 4.47
C ILE A 64 5.99 4.65 5.21
N ASN A 65 6.90 5.33 4.50
CA ASN A 65 7.95 6.13 5.13
C ASN A 65 7.40 7.11 6.19
N LYS A 66 6.26 7.74 5.95
CA LYS A 66 5.62 8.66 6.92
C LYS A 66 5.15 7.93 8.18
N LEU A 67 4.68 6.69 8.04
CA LEU A 67 4.26 5.86 9.17
C LEU A 67 5.47 5.33 9.94
N MET A 68 6.56 4.95 9.25
CA MET A 68 7.82 4.55 9.88
C MET A 68 8.44 5.70 10.72
N GLU A 69 8.38 6.94 10.22
CA GLU A 69 8.83 8.12 10.96
C GLU A 69 7.97 8.39 12.20
N LYS A 70 6.64 8.25 12.08
CA LYS A 70 5.71 8.55 13.16
C LYS A 70 5.55 7.42 14.17
N PHE A 71 5.64 6.18 13.72
CA PHE A 71 5.42 4.96 14.51
C PHE A 71 6.54 3.94 14.26
N PRO A 72 7.81 4.22 14.62
CA PRO A 72 8.96 3.41 14.27
C PRO A 72 8.91 1.97 14.81
N ASP A 73 8.19 1.73 15.88
CA ASP A 73 8.03 0.41 16.49
C ASP A 73 6.87 -0.41 15.89
N ARG A 74 6.15 0.14 14.89
CA ARG A 74 4.97 -0.48 14.31
C ARG A 74 5.00 -0.62 12.79
N PHE A 75 5.89 0.08 12.11
CA PHE A 75 6.00 0.06 10.66
C PHE A 75 7.45 -0.17 10.21
N TRP A 76 7.63 -1.11 9.29
CA TRP A 76 8.97 -1.57 8.90
C TRP A 76 9.13 -1.68 7.39
N ASP A 77 10.38 -1.67 6.94
CA ASP A 77 10.79 -2.07 5.61
C ASP A 77 11.66 -3.33 5.71
N VAL A 78 11.25 -4.40 5.05
CA VAL A 78 11.97 -5.68 5.04
C VAL A 78 12.89 -5.86 3.84
N ALA A 79 13.22 -4.78 3.13
CA ALA A 79 13.95 -4.80 1.88
C ALA A 79 13.18 -5.60 0.79
N ILE A 80 13.87 -6.10 -0.25
CA ILE A 80 13.22 -6.85 -1.36
C ILE A 80 12.94 -8.30 -0.89
N ALA A 81 11.95 -8.43 -0.01
CA ALA A 81 11.59 -9.70 0.63
C ALA A 81 10.07 -9.81 0.85
N GLU A 82 9.30 -9.78 -0.24
CA GLU A 82 7.83 -9.77 -0.20
C GLU A 82 7.25 -11.00 0.52
N GLN A 83 7.85 -12.19 0.33
CA GLN A 83 7.43 -13.40 1.03
C GLN A 83 7.59 -13.25 2.54
N HIS A 84 8.73 -12.72 2.99
CA HIS A 84 8.99 -12.47 4.41
C HIS A 84 8.02 -11.44 4.98
N ALA A 85 7.72 -10.37 4.24
CA ALA A 85 6.73 -9.37 4.63
C ALA A 85 5.39 -10.03 4.96
N ILE A 86 4.92 -10.93 4.10
CA ILE A 86 3.61 -11.59 4.25
C ILE A 86 3.63 -12.56 5.43
N THR A 87 4.62 -13.45 5.50
CA THR A 87 4.71 -14.45 6.58
C THR A 87 4.86 -13.80 7.96
N SER A 88 5.69 -12.75 8.09
CA SER A 88 5.86 -12.04 9.35
C SER A 88 4.59 -11.33 9.80
N MET A 89 3.85 -10.71 8.87
CA MET A 89 2.58 -10.06 9.18
C MET A 89 1.46 -11.05 9.47
N ALA A 90 1.48 -12.24 8.86
CA ALA A 90 0.56 -13.33 9.24
C ALA A 90 0.77 -13.75 10.70
N ALA A 91 2.02 -13.86 11.15
CA ALA A 91 2.34 -14.12 12.55
C ALA A 91 1.85 -13.00 13.47
N MET A 92 2.04 -11.73 13.10
CA MET A 92 1.53 -10.59 13.86
C MET A 92 -0.01 -10.60 13.95
N ALA A 93 -0.70 -10.95 12.87
CA ALA A 93 -2.17 -11.06 12.89
C ALA A 93 -2.66 -12.15 13.85
N LYS A 94 -1.92 -13.25 13.95
CA LYS A 94 -2.22 -14.34 14.90
C LYS A 94 -2.06 -13.92 16.36
N GLU A 95 -1.17 -12.96 16.64
CA GLU A 95 -0.96 -12.36 17.98
C GLU A 95 -1.92 -11.19 18.28
N GLY A 96 -2.93 -10.95 17.42
CA GLY A 96 -3.98 -9.95 17.65
C GLY A 96 -3.72 -8.57 17.08
N PHE A 97 -2.63 -8.39 16.34
CA PHE A 97 -2.40 -7.17 15.58
C PHE A 97 -3.27 -7.12 14.31
N LYS A 98 -3.42 -5.93 13.76
CA LYS A 98 -4.07 -5.68 12.47
C LYS A 98 -3.04 -5.21 11.45
N PRO A 99 -2.40 -6.14 10.72
CA PRO A 99 -1.34 -5.80 9.79
C PRO A 99 -1.84 -5.20 8.48
N TYR A 100 -1.14 -4.17 8.00
CA TYR A 100 -1.25 -3.59 6.67
C TYR A 100 0.04 -3.86 5.90
N ILE A 101 -0.02 -4.73 4.89
CA ILE A 101 1.09 -5.03 3.97
C ILE A 101 0.95 -4.12 2.77
N THR A 102 1.90 -3.18 2.61
CA THR A 102 1.83 -2.16 1.56
C THR A 102 2.89 -2.41 0.51
N ILE A 103 2.50 -2.97 -0.61
CA ILE A 103 3.37 -3.43 -1.69
C ILE A 103 2.73 -3.03 -3.03
N TYR A 104 3.55 -2.76 -4.05
CA TYR A 104 3.02 -2.54 -5.40
C TYR A 104 2.33 -3.80 -5.91
N SER A 105 1.21 -3.62 -6.60
CA SER A 105 0.40 -4.72 -7.13
C SER A 105 1.23 -5.77 -7.87
N THR A 106 2.13 -5.34 -8.76
CA THR A 106 2.99 -6.26 -9.53
C THR A 106 3.98 -7.05 -8.65
N PHE A 107 4.53 -6.44 -7.60
CA PHE A 107 5.52 -7.10 -6.73
C PHE A 107 4.88 -8.02 -5.70
N LEU A 108 3.60 -7.85 -5.40
CA LEU A 108 2.86 -8.76 -4.52
C LEU A 108 2.79 -10.18 -5.10
N GLN A 109 2.95 -10.36 -6.43
CA GLN A 109 3.02 -11.67 -7.07
C GLN A 109 4.11 -12.57 -6.48
N ARG A 110 5.23 -12.00 -5.99
CA ARG A 110 6.30 -12.77 -5.34
C ARG A 110 5.88 -13.48 -4.06
N GLY A 111 4.85 -12.99 -3.40
CA GLY A 111 4.31 -13.55 -2.17
C GLY A 111 3.04 -14.34 -2.35
N PHE A 112 2.70 -14.76 -3.57
CA PHE A 112 1.43 -15.42 -3.88
C PHE A 112 1.20 -16.70 -3.04
N ASP A 113 2.20 -17.52 -2.88
CA ASP A 113 2.13 -18.73 -2.05
C ASP A 113 1.86 -18.39 -0.58
N GLN A 114 2.56 -17.39 -0.03
CA GLN A 114 2.38 -16.95 1.36
C GLN A 114 1.00 -16.32 1.60
N ILE A 115 0.44 -15.61 0.60
CA ILE A 115 -0.95 -15.11 0.69
C ILE A 115 -1.91 -16.28 0.89
N ILE A 116 -1.77 -17.35 0.11
CA ILE A 116 -2.63 -18.53 0.21
C ILE A 116 -2.39 -19.26 1.52
N HIS A 117 -1.13 -19.70 1.75
CA HIS A 117 -0.78 -20.63 2.81
C HIS A 117 -0.76 -19.98 4.18
N ASP A 118 -0.10 -18.82 4.32
CA ASP A 118 0.16 -18.23 5.63
C ASP A 118 -0.99 -17.32 6.10
N VAL A 119 -1.77 -16.76 5.16
CA VAL A 119 -2.82 -15.79 5.47
C VAL A 119 -4.21 -16.36 5.24
N CYS A 120 -4.54 -16.71 3.98
CA CYS A 120 -5.93 -17.00 3.62
C CYS A 120 -6.40 -18.39 4.11
N LEU A 121 -5.54 -19.40 4.07
CA LEU A 121 -5.86 -20.73 4.60
C LEU A 121 -6.13 -20.67 6.10
N MET A 122 -5.43 -19.82 6.83
CA MET A 122 -5.60 -19.57 8.25
C MET A 122 -6.69 -18.53 8.58
N ASN A 123 -7.28 -17.91 7.56
CA ASN A 123 -8.28 -16.84 7.66
C ASN A 123 -7.85 -15.69 8.58
N LEU A 124 -6.60 -15.20 8.42
CA LEU A 124 -6.04 -14.15 9.26
C LEU A 124 -6.43 -12.76 8.76
N PRO A 125 -6.73 -11.79 9.63
CA PRO A 125 -7.22 -10.46 9.27
C PRO A 125 -6.12 -9.51 8.78
N VAL A 126 -5.33 -9.95 7.81
CA VAL A 126 -4.29 -9.16 7.15
C VAL A 126 -4.90 -8.31 6.05
N VAL A 127 -4.47 -7.06 5.94
CA VAL A 127 -4.87 -6.12 4.89
C VAL A 127 -3.73 -5.94 3.89
N PHE A 128 -3.93 -6.33 2.64
CA PHE A 128 -3.01 -6.08 1.54
C PHE A 128 -3.37 -4.75 0.87
N ALA A 129 -2.57 -3.71 1.07
CA ALA A 129 -2.74 -2.41 0.44
C ALA A 129 -1.86 -2.34 -0.81
N MET A 130 -2.48 -2.51 -1.97
CA MET A 130 -1.79 -2.63 -3.26
C MET A 130 -1.75 -1.29 -3.98
N ASP A 131 -0.61 -0.62 -3.91
CA ASP A 131 -0.33 0.57 -4.71
C ASP A 131 -0.01 0.17 -6.16
N ARG A 132 -0.12 1.07 -7.11
CA ARG A 132 0.14 0.84 -8.55
C ARG A 132 -0.73 -0.26 -9.16
N ALA A 133 -1.97 -0.37 -8.74
CA ALA A 133 -2.90 -1.30 -9.37
C ALA A 133 -3.36 -0.76 -10.74
N GLY A 134 -3.45 -1.64 -11.73
CA GLY A 134 -3.80 -1.28 -13.10
C GLY A 134 -2.61 -0.75 -13.91
N MET A 135 -2.90 0.13 -14.86
CA MET A 135 -1.89 0.73 -15.74
C MET A 135 -1.14 1.85 -15.01
N VAL A 136 0.19 1.82 -15.06
CA VAL A 136 1.05 2.75 -14.30
C VAL A 136 1.86 3.74 -15.16
N GLY A 137 1.76 3.63 -16.48
CA GLY A 137 2.39 4.57 -17.41
C GLY A 137 3.91 4.63 -17.27
N ASN A 138 4.42 5.74 -16.76
CA ASN A 138 5.85 6.05 -16.73
C ASN A 138 6.72 5.12 -15.86
N ASP A 139 6.15 4.32 -14.98
CA ASP A 139 6.92 3.33 -14.20
C ASP A 139 7.39 2.15 -15.07
N GLY A 140 6.85 2.03 -16.28
CA GLY A 140 7.30 1.06 -17.28
C GLY A 140 6.65 -0.33 -17.17
N GLU A 141 7.09 -1.22 -18.03
CA GLU A 141 6.48 -2.54 -18.22
C GLU A 141 6.55 -3.45 -16.99
N THR A 142 7.58 -3.32 -16.18
CA THR A 142 7.80 -4.15 -14.98
C THR A 142 6.89 -3.77 -13.81
N HIS A 143 6.20 -2.63 -13.87
CA HIS A 143 5.39 -2.09 -12.78
C HIS A 143 3.88 -2.16 -13.03
N GLN A 144 3.44 -2.71 -14.17
CA GLN A 144 2.02 -2.82 -14.50
C GLN A 144 1.29 -3.76 -13.53
N GLY A 145 0.30 -3.22 -12.78
CA GLY A 145 -0.46 -3.94 -11.78
C GLY A 145 -1.74 -4.55 -12.35
N VAL A 146 -1.64 -5.40 -13.36
CA VAL A 146 -2.79 -5.90 -14.13
C VAL A 146 -3.24 -7.32 -13.73
N PHE A 147 -2.52 -8.02 -12.88
CA PHE A 147 -2.81 -9.41 -12.53
C PHE A 147 -3.40 -9.61 -11.12
N ASP A 148 -3.38 -8.60 -10.28
CA ASP A 148 -3.80 -8.67 -8.88
C ASP A 148 -5.22 -9.21 -8.69
N ILE A 149 -6.19 -8.71 -9.44
CA ILE A 149 -7.57 -9.23 -9.41
C ILE A 149 -7.59 -10.70 -9.80
N SER A 150 -6.83 -11.08 -10.83
CA SER A 150 -6.84 -12.45 -11.35
C SER A 150 -6.32 -13.45 -10.34
N PHE A 151 -5.26 -13.14 -9.60
CA PHE A 151 -4.68 -14.09 -8.65
C PHE A 151 -5.25 -13.98 -7.23
N LEU A 152 -5.95 -12.89 -6.86
CA LEU A 152 -6.55 -12.76 -5.54
C LEU A 152 -8.01 -13.21 -5.47
N ARG A 153 -8.80 -12.98 -6.54
CA ARG A 153 -10.25 -13.18 -6.51
C ARG A 153 -10.72 -14.62 -6.29
N PHE A 154 -9.89 -15.63 -6.60
CA PHE A 154 -10.25 -17.03 -6.42
C PHE A 154 -9.76 -17.61 -5.09
N ILE A 155 -8.96 -16.87 -4.32
CA ILE A 155 -8.44 -17.35 -3.04
C ILE A 155 -9.58 -17.32 -2.01
N PRO A 156 -9.89 -18.44 -1.34
CA PRO A 156 -10.92 -18.46 -0.30
C PRO A 156 -10.65 -17.45 0.81
N ASN A 157 -11.71 -16.90 1.39
CA ASN A 157 -11.72 -15.91 2.47
C ASN A 157 -11.20 -14.51 2.08
N MET A 158 -10.63 -14.31 0.90
CA MET A 158 -10.12 -13.00 0.47
C MET A 158 -11.26 -12.05 0.08
N VAL A 159 -11.32 -10.89 0.73
CA VAL A 159 -12.22 -9.79 0.38
C VAL A 159 -11.45 -8.76 -0.42
N LEU A 160 -11.84 -8.52 -1.68
CA LEU A 160 -11.11 -7.64 -2.60
C LEU A 160 -11.88 -6.35 -2.86
N PHE A 161 -11.23 -5.20 -2.62
CA PHE A 161 -11.78 -3.86 -2.86
C PHE A 161 -11.09 -3.15 -4.01
N ALA A 162 -11.87 -2.39 -4.78
CA ALA A 162 -11.37 -1.47 -5.81
C ALA A 162 -12.01 -0.09 -5.60
N PRO A 163 -11.46 0.75 -4.73
CA PRO A 163 -11.96 2.12 -4.52
C PRO A 163 -12.00 2.90 -5.83
N ARG A 164 -13.03 3.71 -6.02
CA ARG A 164 -13.22 4.53 -7.22
C ARG A 164 -12.69 5.96 -7.05
N ASP A 165 -12.57 6.43 -5.80
CA ASP A 165 -12.19 7.80 -5.44
C ASP A 165 -11.49 7.84 -4.06
N ASN A 166 -11.06 9.04 -3.65
CA ASN A 166 -10.38 9.23 -2.37
C ASN A 166 -11.25 8.86 -1.17
N GLU A 167 -12.54 9.19 -1.22
CA GLU A 167 -13.48 8.91 -0.12
C GLU A 167 -13.68 7.41 0.06
N THR A 168 -13.93 6.68 -1.02
CA THR A 168 -14.09 5.22 -0.96
C THR A 168 -12.80 4.49 -0.64
N LEU A 169 -11.61 5.06 -0.91
CA LEU A 169 -10.34 4.52 -0.42
C LEU A 169 -10.24 4.63 1.11
N ILE A 170 -10.59 5.78 1.68
CA ILE A 170 -10.59 6.00 3.13
C ILE A 170 -11.58 5.05 3.81
N GLN A 171 -12.82 5.02 3.33
CA GLN A 171 -13.87 4.12 3.84
C GLN A 171 -13.47 2.65 3.72
N GLY A 172 -12.84 2.26 2.61
CA GLY A 172 -12.34 0.89 2.40
C GLY A 172 -11.25 0.48 3.39
N LEU A 173 -10.37 1.40 3.78
CA LEU A 173 -9.36 1.16 4.80
C LEU A 173 -9.98 0.98 6.19
N GLU A 174 -10.96 1.83 6.55
CA GLU A 174 -11.72 1.71 7.80
C GLU A 174 -12.51 0.40 7.84
N PHE A 175 -13.19 0.07 6.74
CA PHE A 175 -13.93 -1.18 6.65
C PHE A 175 -13.01 -2.41 6.73
N ALA A 176 -11.87 -2.41 6.05
CA ALA A 176 -10.87 -3.49 6.14
C ALA A 176 -10.36 -3.70 7.57
N TYR A 177 -10.26 -2.62 8.37
CA TYR A 177 -9.91 -2.74 9.78
C TYR A 177 -10.92 -3.59 10.56
N THR A 178 -12.21 -3.49 10.26
CA THR A 178 -13.29 -4.23 10.96
C THR A 178 -13.39 -5.70 10.58
N LEU A 179 -12.80 -6.10 9.45
CA LEU A 179 -12.88 -7.47 8.96
C LEU A 179 -12.03 -8.42 9.82
N THR A 180 -12.55 -9.61 10.05
CA THR A 180 -11.85 -10.72 10.72
C THR A 180 -11.25 -11.72 9.73
N SER A 181 -11.34 -11.42 8.43
CA SER A 181 -10.81 -12.20 7.32
C SER A 181 -9.76 -11.40 6.55
N PRO A 182 -8.93 -12.04 5.71
CA PRO A 182 -7.99 -11.32 4.85
C PRO A 182 -8.71 -10.41 3.84
N SER A 183 -8.11 -9.26 3.59
CA SER A 183 -8.63 -8.31 2.61
C SER A 183 -7.53 -7.68 1.79
N ALA A 184 -7.89 -7.24 0.59
CA ALA A 184 -6.97 -6.56 -0.32
C ALA A 184 -7.64 -5.32 -0.90
N ILE A 185 -6.96 -4.18 -0.81
CA ILE A 185 -7.39 -2.89 -1.36
C ILE A 185 -6.43 -2.52 -2.47
N ARG A 186 -6.96 -2.30 -3.67
CA ARG A 186 -6.17 -1.93 -4.84
C ARG A 186 -6.45 -0.49 -5.26
N TYR A 187 -5.40 0.32 -5.44
CA TYR A 187 -5.55 1.71 -5.85
C TYR A 187 -4.47 2.13 -6.87
N PRO A 188 -4.77 3.14 -7.71
CA PRO A 188 -3.91 3.48 -8.84
C PRO A 188 -2.66 4.26 -8.41
N ARG A 189 -1.66 4.27 -9.30
CA ARG A 189 -0.63 5.29 -9.31
C ARG A 189 -1.23 6.62 -9.77
N GLY A 190 -1.04 7.68 -9.01
CA GLY A 190 -1.58 8.99 -9.32
C GLY A 190 -2.87 9.32 -8.55
N ALA A 191 -3.58 10.33 -9.02
CA ALA A 191 -4.82 10.76 -8.41
C ALA A 191 -6.02 10.00 -8.99
N PHE A 192 -7.04 9.81 -8.17
CA PHE A 192 -8.35 9.41 -8.69
C PHE A 192 -8.97 10.53 -9.54
N GLN A 193 -9.79 10.16 -10.50
CA GLN A 193 -10.61 11.11 -11.21
C GLN A 193 -11.73 11.61 -10.29
N GLU A 194 -12.03 12.91 -10.37
CA GLU A 194 -13.20 13.46 -9.70
C GLU A 194 -14.48 12.89 -10.33
N LEU A 195 -15.33 12.34 -9.49
CA LEU A 195 -16.62 11.77 -9.90
C LEU A 195 -17.76 12.64 -9.37
N THR A 196 -18.81 12.77 -10.16
CA THR A 196 -19.95 13.66 -9.86
C THR A 196 -21.10 12.98 -9.12
N TYR A 197 -20.92 11.76 -8.63
CA TYR A 197 -21.98 11.02 -7.92
C TYR A 197 -21.57 10.72 -6.47
N THR A 198 -22.58 10.60 -5.61
CA THR A 198 -22.38 10.32 -4.18
C THR A 198 -21.79 8.93 -3.96
N SER A 199 -20.90 8.83 -2.99
CA SER A 199 -20.36 7.54 -2.55
C SER A 199 -21.46 6.68 -1.93
N THR A 200 -21.34 5.39 -2.07
CA THR A 200 -22.15 4.40 -1.34
C THR A 200 -21.31 3.78 -0.26
N GLN A 201 -21.95 3.36 0.83
CA GLN A 201 -21.28 2.59 1.88
C GLN A 201 -20.83 1.23 1.33
N PHE A 202 -19.74 0.70 1.89
CA PHE A 202 -19.33 -0.68 1.61
C PHE A 202 -20.30 -1.64 2.26
N GLU A 203 -20.84 -2.57 1.44
CA GLU A 203 -21.65 -3.70 1.87
C GLU A 203 -20.97 -4.99 1.39
N LEU A 204 -21.07 -6.06 2.18
CA LEU A 204 -20.57 -7.40 1.84
C LEU A 204 -21.66 -8.21 1.11
#